data_cca3c8cee53aece607a2084eaa5f8324
#
_entry.id   cca3c8cee53aece607a2084eaa5f8324
#
_cell.length_a   1.000
_cell.length_b   1.000
_cell.length_c   1.000
_cell.angle_alpha   90.00
_cell.angle_beta   90.00
_cell.angle_gamma   90.00
#
_symmetry.space_group_name_H-M   'P 1'
#
loop_
_entity.id
_entity.type
_entity.pdbx_description
1 polymer ?
#
loop_
_entity_poly.entity_id
_entity_poly.type
_entity_poly.pdbx_seq_one_letter_code
_entity_poly.pdbx_strand_id
1 'polypeptide(L)'
;MDNLQLYVGGFVEFDFAVDDPTTLDIDDLSAVEWAFRILGADDEVVEVAGTYDYPTVMVEIPAATSETIAPGIYQWYLVALQTDVDEIVVDDGILLARPYPAAPSVIS
;
A
#
# COMPACT_ATOMS: atom_id res chain seq x y z
N MET A 1 7.69 10.28 1.97
CA MET A 1 8.31 9.04 1.48
C MET A 1 8.69 8.16 2.64
N ASP A 2 8.03 7.05 2.79
CA ASP A 2 8.25 6.19 3.94
C ASP A 2 8.73 4.83 3.52
N ASN A 3 9.48 4.20 4.40
CA ASN A 3 9.89 2.82 4.17
C ASN A 3 8.90 1.92 4.89
N LEU A 4 8.31 1.01 4.14
CA LEU A 4 7.35 0.08 4.68
C LEU A 4 7.92 -1.33 4.62
N GLN A 5 7.33 -2.23 5.40
CA GLN A 5 7.80 -3.60 5.38
C GLN A 5 6.62 -4.53 5.62
N LEU A 6 6.67 -5.69 4.99
CA LEU A 6 5.68 -6.72 5.24
C LEU A 6 6.39 -8.07 5.29
N TYR A 7 5.69 -9.05 5.84
CA TYR A 7 6.14 -10.43 5.81
C TYR A 7 5.31 -11.20 4.79
N VAL A 8 5.99 -11.90 3.90
CA VAL A 8 5.33 -12.68 2.87
C VAL A 8 4.44 -13.72 3.51
N GLY A 9 3.17 -13.71 3.16
CA GLY A 9 2.21 -14.61 3.77
C GLY A 9 1.59 -14.12 5.06
N GLY A 10 1.92 -12.91 5.49
CA GLY A 10 1.34 -12.31 6.69
C GLY A 10 0.36 -11.20 6.35
N PHE A 11 -0.57 -10.95 7.25
CA PHE A 11 -1.49 -9.82 7.12
C PHE A 11 -0.76 -8.56 7.55
N VAL A 12 -1.00 -7.46 6.85
CA VAL A 12 -0.43 -6.18 7.23
C VAL A 12 -1.41 -5.06 6.91
N GLU A 13 -1.38 -4.04 7.73
CA GLU A 13 -2.19 -2.84 7.53
C GLU A 13 -1.29 -1.63 7.57
N PHE A 14 -1.45 -0.74 6.60
CA PHE A 14 -0.72 0.52 6.56
C PHE A 14 -1.71 1.67 6.64
N ASP A 15 -1.36 2.71 7.39
CA ASP A 15 -2.18 3.91 7.50
C ASP A 15 -1.38 5.10 6.98
N PHE A 16 -2.00 5.90 6.13
CA PHE A 16 -1.34 7.06 5.54
C PHE A 16 -2.16 8.30 5.87
N ALA A 17 -1.51 9.32 6.41
CA ALA A 17 -2.20 10.57 6.73
C ALA A 17 -2.40 11.37 5.44
N VAL A 18 -3.65 11.67 5.13
CA VAL A 18 -4.01 12.45 3.95
C VAL A 18 -5.11 13.40 4.37
N ASP A 19 -4.72 14.57 4.86
CA ASP A 19 -5.68 15.48 5.49
C ASP A 19 -5.82 16.82 4.79
N ASP A 20 -5.10 17.06 3.71
CA ASP A 20 -5.18 18.33 3.02
C ASP A 20 -5.44 18.12 1.53
N PRO A 21 -6.70 18.16 1.12
CA PRO A 21 -7.02 17.93 -0.28
C PRO A 21 -6.51 19.01 -1.22
N THR A 22 -6.29 20.22 -0.71
CA THR A 22 -5.88 21.30 -1.59
C THR A 22 -4.47 21.12 -2.12
N THR A 23 -3.59 20.47 -1.37
CA THR A 23 -2.24 20.24 -1.86
C THR A 23 -2.21 19.13 -2.90
N LEU A 24 -3.28 18.35 -3.01
CA LEU A 24 -3.38 17.27 -3.97
C LEU A 24 -4.27 17.62 -5.14
N ASP A 25 -4.83 18.84 -5.15
CA ASP A 25 -5.74 19.26 -6.21
C ASP A 25 -6.95 18.34 -6.28
N ILE A 26 -7.45 17.92 -5.13
CA ILE A 26 -8.62 17.07 -5.00
C ILE A 26 -9.67 17.83 -4.21
N ASP A 27 -10.87 17.89 -4.76
CA ASP A 27 -11.94 18.65 -4.12
C ASP A 27 -12.51 17.93 -2.91
N ASP A 28 -12.62 16.62 -3.00
CA ASP A 28 -13.26 15.85 -1.92
C ASP A 28 -12.57 14.51 -1.82
N LEU A 29 -11.78 14.35 -0.75
CA LEU A 29 -11.01 13.12 -0.56
C LEU A 29 -11.89 11.90 -0.42
N SER A 30 -13.09 12.06 0.13
CA SER A 30 -13.96 10.90 0.32
C SER A 30 -14.61 10.45 -0.99
N ALA A 31 -14.53 11.26 -2.03
CA ALA A 31 -15.15 10.94 -3.30
C ALA A 31 -14.18 10.24 -4.27
N VAL A 32 -12.93 10.10 -3.89
CA VAL A 32 -11.96 9.42 -4.74
C VAL A 32 -11.77 8.00 -4.30
N GLU A 33 -11.35 7.16 -5.22
CA GLU A 33 -10.94 5.81 -4.89
C GLU A 33 -9.45 5.81 -4.61
N TRP A 34 -9.05 4.97 -3.72
CA TRP A 34 -7.64 4.90 -3.32
C TRP A 34 -7.08 3.54 -3.68
N ALA A 35 -5.86 3.54 -4.19
CA ALA A 35 -5.18 2.31 -4.56
C ALA A 35 -3.76 2.34 -4.01
N PHE A 36 -3.34 1.21 -3.50
CA PHE A 36 -1.97 1.03 -3.03
C PHE A 36 -1.31 0.03 -3.98
N ARG A 37 -0.23 0.44 -4.61
CA ARG A 37 0.44 -0.38 -5.60
C ARG A 37 1.84 -0.73 -5.16
N ILE A 38 2.20 -1.99 -5.34
CA ILE A 38 3.54 -2.48 -5.07
C ILE A 38 4.14 -2.89 -6.41
N LEU A 39 5.26 -2.27 -6.77
CA LEU A 39 5.88 -2.51 -8.06
C LEU A 39 7.26 -3.12 -7.90
N GLY A 40 7.47 -4.21 -8.59
CA GLY A 40 8.79 -4.83 -8.65
C GLY A 40 9.61 -4.24 -9.77
N ALA A 41 10.77 -4.85 -10.00
CA ALA A 41 11.68 -4.35 -11.01
C ALA A 41 11.09 -4.45 -12.41
N ASP A 42 10.27 -5.47 -12.65
CA ASP A 42 9.76 -5.71 -13.98
C ASP A 42 8.41 -5.12 -14.22
N ASP A 43 7.49 -5.29 -13.31
CA ASP A 43 6.13 -4.87 -13.52
C ASP A 43 5.39 -4.75 -12.22
N GLU A 44 4.17 -4.27 -12.31
CA GLU A 44 3.30 -4.20 -11.18
C GLU A 44 3.08 -5.58 -10.59
N VAL A 45 3.19 -5.67 -9.29
CA VAL A 45 3.05 -6.94 -8.60
C VAL A 45 1.69 -7.06 -7.96
N VAL A 46 1.28 -6.04 -7.21
CA VAL A 46 0.06 -6.10 -6.40
C VAL A 46 -0.60 -4.73 -6.37
N GLU A 47 -1.92 -4.73 -6.47
CA GLU A 47 -2.70 -3.53 -6.25
C GLU A 47 -3.79 -3.84 -5.25
N VAL A 48 -3.91 -3.02 -4.23
CA VAL A 48 -4.88 -3.20 -3.15
C VAL A 48 -5.67 -1.92 -2.98
N ALA A 49 -6.97 -2.04 -2.81
CA ALA A 49 -7.80 -0.86 -2.59
C ALA A 49 -7.56 -0.29 -1.21
N GLY A 50 -7.58 1.04 -1.11
CA GLY A 50 -7.50 1.71 0.17
C GLY A 50 -8.85 2.21 0.60
N THR A 51 -9.00 2.47 1.89
CA THR A 51 -10.23 2.99 2.47
C THR A 51 -9.92 4.32 3.14
N TYR A 52 -10.65 5.36 2.76
CA TYR A 52 -10.42 6.67 3.35
C TYR A 52 -11.31 6.84 4.57
N ASP A 53 -10.68 7.22 5.67
CA ASP A 53 -11.36 7.53 6.92
C ASP A 53 -10.61 8.73 7.51
N TYR A 54 -11.09 9.93 7.17
CA TYR A 54 -10.40 11.17 7.49
C TYR A 54 -9.79 11.13 8.89
N PRO A 55 -8.54 11.52 9.03
CA PRO A 55 -7.62 12.02 8.00
C PRO A 55 -6.68 10.95 7.44
N THR A 56 -7.12 9.72 7.39
CA THR A 56 -6.25 8.58 7.12
C THR A 56 -6.78 7.75 5.97
N VAL A 57 -5.88 7.24 5.15
CA VAL A 57 -6.19 6.19 4.18
C VAL A 57 -5.62 4.89 4.73
N MET A 58 -6.48 3.90 4.92
CA MET A 58 -6.06 2.59 5.42
C MET A 58 -5.92 1.62 4.27
N VAL A 59 -4.84 0.86 4.28
CA VAL A 59 -4.58 -0.18 3.28
C VAL A 59 -4.34 -1.48 4.02
N GLU A 60 -5.17 -2.48 3.75
CA GLU A 60 -5.02 -3.80 4.36
C GLU A 60 -4.61 -4.78 3.30
N ILE A 61 -3.53 -5.49 3.54
CA ILE A 61 -3.03 -6.52 2.63
C ILE A 61 -3.24 -7.87 3.28
N PRO A 62 -4.21 -8.64 2.80
CA PRO A 62 -4.48 -9.96 3.40
C PRO A 62 -3.31 -10.91 3.21
N ALA A 63 -3.22 -11.89 4.09
CA ALA A 63 -2.16 -12.88 4.00
C ALA A 63 -2.13 -13.57 2.65
N ALA A 64 -3.31 -13.87 2.09
CA ALA A 64 -3.37 -14.53 0.80
C ALA A 64 -2.77 -13.67 -0.31
N THR A 65 -2.89 -12.36 -0.19
CA THR A 65 -2.32 -11.45 -1.18
C THR A 65 -0.82 -11.31 -0.97
N SER A 66 -0.38 -11.14 0.27
CA SER A 66 1.04 -10.93 0.53
C SER A 66 1.87 -12.17 0.18
N GLU A 67 1.28 -13.36 0.26
CA GLU A 67 2.03 -14.56 -0.06
C GLU A 67 2.37 -14.67 -1.55
N THR A 68 1.74 -13.85 -2.38
CA THR A 68 2.09 -13.81 -3.80
C THR A 68 3.31 -12.94 -4.08
N ILE A 69 3.81 -12.24 -3.09
CA ILE A 69 4.93 -11.32 -3.24
C ILE A 69 6.21 -12.03 -2.84
N ALA A 70 7.15 -12.15 -3.75
CA ALA A 70 8.44 -12.76 -3.42
C ALA A 70 9.23 -11.83 -2.50
N PRO A 71 10.06 -12.37 -1.62
CA PRO A 71 10.90 -11.52 -0.79
C PRO A 71 11.79 -10.64 -1.65
N GLY A 72 11.97 -9.41 -1.24
CA GLY A 72 12.78 -8.47 -1.99
C GLY A 72 12.43 -7.03 -1.67
N ILE A 73 12.99 -6.12 -2.46
CA ILE A 73 12.78 -4.70 -2.30
C ILE A 73 11.91 -4.22 -3.45
N TYR A 74 10.85 -3.47 -3.10
CA TYR A 74 9.88 -2.99 -4.06
C TYR A 74 9.66 -1.50 -3.87
N GLN A 75 9.00 -0.88 -4.84
CA GLN A 75 8.51 0.48 -4.70
C GLN A 75 7.02 0.40 -4.44
N TRP A 76 6.51 1.33 -3.63
CA TRP A 76 5.08 1.41 -3.41
C TRP A 76 4.58 2.81 -3.73
N TYR A 77 3.32 2.87 -4.13
CA TYR A 77 2.66 4.13 -4.45
C TYR A 77 1.27 4.13 -3.87
N LEU A 78 0.90 5.24 -3.23
CA LEU A 78 -0.47 5.46 -2.82
C LEU A 78 -1.07 6.42 -3.83
N VAL A 79 -2.13 5.99 -4.50
CA VAL A 79 -2.67 6.70 -5.65
C VAL A 79 -4.12 7.06 -5.40
N ALA A 80 -4.48 8.29 -5.73
CA ALA A 80 -5.86 8.74 -5.70
C ALA A 80 -6.41 8.65 -7.12
N LEU A 81 -7.52 7.94 -7.28
CA LEU A 81 -8.15 7.75 -8.58
C LEU A 81 -9.40 8.62 -8.62
N GLN A 82 -9.38 9.65 -9.45
CA GLN A 82 -10.52 10.52 -9.60
C GLN A 82 -11.29 10.14 -10.85
N THR A 83 -12.60 10.28 -10.77
CA THR A 83 -13.45 10.02 -11.93
C THR A 83 -13.07 10.98 -13.05
N ASP A 84 -12.86 10.44 -14.21
CA ASP A 84 -12.62 11.24 -15.42
C ASP A 84 -11.33 12.02 -15.43
N VAL A 85 -10.42 11.71 -14.51
CA VAL A 85 -9.14 12.38 -14.49
C VAL A 85 -8.04 11.40 -14.26
N ASP A 86 -6.83 11.89 -14.39
CA ASP A 86 -5.66 11.06 -14.24
C ASP A 86 -5.43 10.68 -12.78
N GLU A 87 -4.68 9.64 -12.59
CA GLU A 87 -4.27 9.23 -11.26
C GLU A 87 -3.33 10.25 -10.67
N ILE A 88 -3.43 10.43 -9.37
CA ILE A 88 -2.53 11.31 -8.64
C ILE A 88 -1.76 10.48 -7.64
N VAL A 89 -0.43 10.47 -7.73
CA VAL A 89 0.39 9.80 -6.75
C VAL A 89 0.49 10.69 -5.53
N VAL A 90 -0.06 10.21 -4.42
CA VAL A 90 -0.15 10.99 -3.19
C VAL A 90 1.06 10.75 -2.33
N ASP A 91 1.59 9.54 -2.33
CA ASP A 91 2.75 9.20 -1.52
C ASP A 91 3.45 8.01 -2.17
N ASP A 92 4.73 7.82 -1.84
CA ASP A 92 5.49 6.72 -2.38
C ASP A 92 6.65 6.39 -1.46
N GLY A 93 7.34 5.32 -1.76
CA GLY A 93 8.49 4.93 -0.96
C GLY A 93 8.97 3.54 -1.33
N ILE A 94 9.70 2.96 -0.40
CA ILE A 94 10.29 1.64 -0.56
C ILE A 94 9.56 0.66 0.34
N LEU A 95 9.28 -0.51 -0.19
CA LEU A 95 8.67 -1.59 0.57
C LEU A 95 9.64 -2.76 0.61
N LEU A 96 9.90 -3.26 1.82
CA LEU A 96 10.72 -4.44 1.99
C LEU A 96 9.81 -5.63 2.29
N ALA A 97 9.80 -6.61 1.40
CA ALA A 97 9.07 -7.85 1.62
C ALA A 97 10.03 -8.88 2.18
N ARG A 98 9.75 -9.33 3.38
CA ARG A 98 10.66 -10.23 4.11
C ARG A 98 10.05 -11.63 4.19
N PRO A 99 10.89 -12.67 4.20
CA PRO A 99 10.38 -14.00 4.42
C PRO A 99 9.64 -14.06 5.75
N TYR A 100 8.52 -14.77 5.77
CA TYR A 100 7.78 -14.93 7.00
C TYR A 100 8.70 -15.62 8.01
N PRO A 101 8.73 -15.18 9.25
CA PRO A 101 9.59 -15.77 10.24
C PRO A 101 9.22 -17.24 10.38
N ALA A 102 10.19 -18.06 10.40
CA ALA A 102 9.97 -19.45 10.57
C ALA A 102 9.31 -19.67 11.84
N ALA A 103 8.43 -20.40 11.77
CA ALA A 103 7.74 -20.62 12.80
C ALA A 103 8.44 -21.06 13.81
N PRO A 104 8.29 -20.78 14.53
CA PRO A 104 8.84 -21.04 15.54
C PRO A 104 8.71 -22.18 15.82
N SER A 105 8.55 -22.61 15.16
CA SER A 105 8.51 -23.74 15.29
C SER A 105 9.16 -24.07 16.27
N VAL A 106 9.57 -23.60 16.54
CA VAL A 106 10.18 -23.89 17.31
C VAL A 106 9.87 -23.79 18.41
N ILE A 107 9.39 -23.46 18.56
CA ILE A 107 9.16 -23.37 19.58
C ILE A 107 8.67 -24.08 20.00
N SER A 108 8.76 -24.54 19.99
CA SER A 108 8.46 -25.15 20.37
C SER A 108 8.61 -25.34 20.98
#